data_b4e205cdbff46bec9a3ea9fc99941ad4
#
_entry.id   b4e205cdbff46bec9a3ea9fc99941ad4
#
_cell.length_a   1.000
_cell.length_b   1.000
_cell.length_c   1.000
_cell.angle_alpha   90.00
_cell.angle_beta   90.00
_cell.angle_gamma   90.00
#
_symmetry.space_group_name_H-M   'P 1'
#
loop_
_entity.id
_entity.type
_entity.pdbx_description
1 polymer ?
#
loop_
_entity_poly.entity_id
_entity_poly.type
_entity_poly.pdbx_seq_one_letter_code
_entity_poly.pdbx_strand_id
1 'polypeptide(L)'
;MSPGNPFIVSLKAIATALPWAVSLVAGANAPGTAVAVAATPSIDFTPAEKAYIAKASAIKMCVDPDWAPFERINAQGQHEGIAADLVQLVARRVGLQIELLPVKDWDESLAASQGKRCQVMSFLNQSPARDAWLIFTAPIFSDQNVIITREEHDFIGDLKGLKGKSVALPRGTMVEERVRRDFPNLSVVLTASEPESMKLVSERKAEMTIRSLIMAAHAIKTEGLFNLKISGQIPEYTNHLRMGVLKDEPVLRSILDKGVQTITPQERQAIANQHVAIRVHQDIDWARVYALLALLALAVVVALYIYRNNRKLQAALTA
;
A
#
# COMPACT_ATOMS: atom_id res chain seq x y z
N MET A 1 67.84 38.26 26.29
CA MET A 1 67.54 38.07 27.74
C MET A 1 66.34 37.15 27.80
N SER A 2 66.61 35.91 28.11
CA SER A 2 65.67 34.86 28.61
C SER A 2 65.15 35.28 29.98
N PRO A 3 64.11 34.71 30.58
CA PRO A 3 63.73 33.29 30.65
C PRO A 3 62.15 33.14 30.62
N GLY A 4 61.56 32.03 30.72
CA GLY A 4 61.82 30.70 31.20
C GLY A 4 60.49 29.94 31.22
N ASN A 5 60.51 28.76 30.72
CA ASN A 5 59.55 27.70 31.00
C ASN A 5 59.69 27.26 32.44
N PRO A 6 58.73 26.69 33.12
CA PRO A 6 58.22 25.37 32.89
C PRO A 6 56.79 25.10 33.41
N PHE A 7 56.05 24.16 32.86
CA PHE A 7 55.15 23.26 33.59
C PHE A 7 55.06 21.93 32.90
N ILE A 8 56.01 21.06 33.17
CA ILE A 8 55.89 19.64 33.07
C ILE A 8 55.11 19.17 34.30
N VAL A 9 53.85 18.76 34.14
CA VAL A 9 53.15 18.02 35.20
C VAL A 9 53.07 16.56 34.79
N SER A 10 53.89 15.78 35.51
CA SER A 10 53.97 14.32 35.48
C SER A 10 52.62 13.69 35.82
N LEU A 11 52.06 12.93 34.90
CA LEU A 11 50.94 12.04 35.19
C LEU A 11 51.47 10.82 35.94
N LYS A 12 51.32 10.82 37.27
CA LYS A 12 51.40 9.57 38.05
C LYS A 12 49.99 8.98 38.15
N ALA A 13 49.87 7.77 37.65
CA ALA A 13 48.69 6.93 37.72
C ALA A 13 48.21 6.74 39.16
N ILE A 14 46.93 7.00 39.40
CA ILE A 14 46.24 6.48 40.59
C ILE A 14 45.18 5.50 40.02
N ALA A 15 45.58 4.23 40.02
CA ALA A 15 44.68 3.11 39.89
C ALA A 15 44.04 2.88 41.27
N THR A 16 42.83 3.34 41.48
CA THR A 16 41.99 2.87 42.57
C THR A 16 40.81 2.13 42.00
N ALA A 17 40.81 0.84 42.27
CA ALA A 17 39.79 -0.12 41.90
C ALA A 17 38.41 0.29 42.45
N LEU A 18 37.45 0.55 41.59
CA LEU A 18 36.05 0.48 41.95
C LEU A 18 35.54 -0.95 41.61
N PRO A 19 34.89 -1.63 42.54
CA PRO A 19 34.25 -2.89 42.25
C PRO A 19 33.01 -2.61 41.39
N TRP A 20 33.02 -3.12 40.18
CA TRP A 20 31.85 -3.18 39.31
C TRP A 20 30.90 -4.21 39.88
N ALA A 21 29.87 -3.76 40.57
CA ALA A 21 28.72 -4.59 40.84
C ALA A 21 27.97 -4.74 39.53
N VAL A 22 28.27 -5.81 38.78
CA VAL A 22 27.44 -6.28 37.69
C VAL A 22 26.20 -6.90 38.31
N SER A 23 25.17 -6.10 38.47
CA SER A 23 23.81 -6.63 38.70
C SER A 23 23.38 -7.37 37.46
N LEU A 24 23.47 -8.69 37.50
CA LEU A 24 22.74 -9.56 36.57
C LEU A 24 21.23 -9.25 36.73
N VAL A 25 20.70 -8.40 35.88
CA VAL A 25 19.25 -8.35 35.66
C VAL A 25 18.91 -9.66 34.99
N ALA A 26 18.43 -10.61 35.80
CA ALA A 26 17.78 -11.80 35.29
C ALA A 26 16.67 -11.34 34.36
N GLY A 27 16.84 -11.56 33.05
CA GLY A 27 15.81 -11.30 32.04
C GLY A 27 14.59 -12.12 32.38
N ALA A 28 13.60 -11.49 32.98
CA ALA A 28 12.23 -12.03 32.98
C ALA A 28 11.83 -12.12 31.52
N ASN A 29 11.82 -13.33 30.97
CA ASN A 29 11.11 -13.63 29.72
C ASN A 29 9.65 -13.21 29.94
N ALA A 30 9.30 -12.01 29.49
CA ALA A 30 7.91 -11.65 29.31
C ALA A 30 7.30 -12.74 28.41
N PRO A 31 6.19 -13.38 28.81
CA PRO A 31 5.50 -14.31 27.94
C PRO A 31 5.19 -13.57 26.65
N GLY A 32 5.76 -14.05 25.53
CA GLY A 32 5.45 -13.53 24.22
C GLY A 32 3.93 -13.46 24.12
N THR A 33 3.40 -12.26 23.90
CA THR A 33 2.00 -12.07 23.56
C THR A 33 1.78 -12.92 22.29
N ALA A 34 1.26 -14.13 22.49
CA ALA A 34 0.75 -14.92 21.41
C ALA A 34 -0.28 -14.04 20.72
N VAL A 35 0.05 -13.60 19.50
CA VAL A 35 -0.93 -12.95 18.63
C VAL A 35 -2.05 -13.95 18.51
N ALA A 36 -3.18 -13.66 19.16
CA ALA A 36 -4.36 -14.50 19.07
C ALA A 36 -4.68 -14.61 17.56
N VAL A 37 -4.49 -15.78 17.01
CA VAL A 37 -4.94 -16.10 15.66
C VAL A 37 -6.44 -15.91 15.73
N ALA A 38 -6.94 -14.82 15.15
CA ALA A 38 -8.36 -14.53 15.11
C ALA A 38 -9.06 -15.76 14.55
N ALA A 39 -10.00 -16.31 15.31
CA ALA A 39 -10.75 -17.47 14.88
C ALA A 39 -11.36 -17.19 13.50
N THR A 40 -11.14 -18.10 12.55
CA THR A 40 -11.74 -17.98 11.22
C THR A 40 -13.24 -17.83 11.38
N PRO A 41 -13.86 -16.74 10.88
CA PRO A 41 -15.29 -16.53 11.06
C PRO A 41 -16.07 -17.72 10.50
N SER A 42 -16.98 -18.29 11.27
CA SER A 42 -17.85 -19.35 10.78
C SER A 42 -18.81 -18.77 9.73
N ILE A 43 -18.80 -19.36 8.53
CA ILE A 43 -19.71 -18.98 7.46
C ILE A 43 -20.86 -19.98 7.42
N ASP A 44 -22.08 -19.49 7.56
CA ASP A 44 -23.27 -20.35 7.43
C ASP A 44 -23.66 -20.49 5.94
N PHE A 45 -23.36 -21.66 5.38
CA PHE A 45 -23.71 -21.99 4.01
C PHE A 45 -25.05 -22.73 3.96
N THR A 46 -25.87 -22.37 2.99
CA THR A 46 -27.08 -23.11 2.65
C THR A 46 -26.78 -24.52 2.13
N PRO A 47 -27.76 -25.45 2.11
CA PRO A 47 -27.53 -26.79 1.53
C PRO A 47 -27.08 -26.74 0.07
N ALA A 48 -27.59 -25.80 -0.73
CA ALA A 48 -27.18 -25.62 -2.14
C ALA A 48 -25.70 -25.17 -2.26
N GLU A 49 -25.28 -24.22 -1.40
CA GLU A 49 -23.89 -23.76 -1.37
C GLU A 49 -22.92 -24.86 -0.90
N LYS A 50 -23.29 -25.62 0.12
CA LYS A 50 -22.51 -26.79 0.57
C LYS A 50 -22.36 -27.84 -0.53
N ALA A 51 -23.45 -28.12 -1.25
CA ALA A 51 -23.42 -29.05 -2.37
C ALA A 51 -22.54 -28.53 -3.53
N TYR A 52 -22.58 -27.20 -3.80
CA TYR A 52 -21.72 -26.58 -4.79
C TYR A 52 -20.26 -26.69 -4.41
N ILE A 53 -19.87 -26.29 -3.18
CA ILE A 53 -18.48 -26.35 -2.68
C ILE A 53 -17.94 -27.79 -2.74
N ALA A 54 -18.76 -28.78 -2.35
CA ALA A 54 -18.33 -30.19 -2.35
C ALA A 54 -18.10 -30.77 -3.75
N LYS A 55 -18.71 -30.20 -4.80
CA LYS A 55 -18.61 -30.65 -6.19
C LYS A 55 -17.70 -29.78 -7.04
N ALA A 56 -17.38 -28.56 -6.56
CA ALA A 56 -16.64 -27.61 -7.36
C ALA A 56 -15.22 -28.14 -7.66
N SER A 57 -14.88 -28.14 -8.95
CA SER A 57 -13.49 -28.12 -9.39
C SER A 57 -12.88 -26.75 -9.13
N ALA A 58 -11.61 -26.54 -9.47
CA ALA A 58 -11.01 -25.21 -9.40
C ALA A 58 -11.82 -24.19 -10.23
N ILE A 59 -12.16 -23.06 -9.60
CA ILE A 59 -12.89 -21.97 -10.22
C ILE A 59 -11.93 -21.16 -11.09
N LYS A 60 -12.19 -21.09 -12.38
CA LYS A 60 -11.37 -20.27 -13.30
C LYS A 60 -11.64 -18.79 -13.08
N MET A 61 -10.56 -18.04 -12.89
CA MET A 61 -10.60 -16.61 -12.65
C MET A 61 -9.79 -15.84 -13.70
N CYS A 62 -10.37 -14.78 -14.22
CA CYS A 62 -9.71 -13.76 -15.02
C CYS A 62 -9.31 -12.57 -14.14
N VAL A 63 -8.15 -11.97 -14.44
CA VAL A 63 -7.57 -10.84 -13.70
C VAL A 63 -7.10 -9.76 -14.67
N ASP A 64 -6.83 -8.56 -14.20
CA ASP A 64 -6.03 -7.60 -14.96
C ASP A 64 -4.55 -7.93 -14.74
N PRO A 65 -3.79 -8.33 -15.77
CA PRO A 65 -2.41 -8.74 -15.59
C PRO A 65 -1.43 -7.57 -15.37
N ASP A 66 -1.87 -6.31 -15.52
CA ASP A 66 -1.02 -5.11 -15.46
C ASP A 66 -1.68 -3.93 -14.73
N TRP A 67 -2.18 -4.19 -13.52
CA TRP A 67 -2.82 -3.17 -12.69
C TRP A 67 -2.21 -3.07 -11.27
N ALA A 68 -0.88 -2.94 -11.21
CA ALA A 68 -0.20 -2.79 -9.92
C ALA A 68 -0.56 -1.44 -9.23
N PRO A 69 -0.70 -1.40 -7.90
CA PRO A 69 -0.49 -2.46 -6.93
C PRO A 69 -1.73 -3.29 -6.62
N PHE A 70 -2.83 -3.09 -7.34
CA PHE A 70 -4.06 -3.85 -7.12
C PHE A 70 -3.88 -5.30 -7.53
N GLU A 71 -3.51 -5.56 -8.77
CA GLU A 71 -3.20 -6.90 -9.25
C GLU A 71 -2.24 -6.89 -10.44
N ARG A 72 -1.46 -7.95 -10.56
CA ARG A 72 -0.63 -8.22 -11.73
C ARG A 72 -0.29 -9.70 -11.81
N ILE A 73 0.16 -10.12 -12.98
CA ILE A 73 0.79 -11.44 -13.15
C ILE A 73 2.29 -11.24 -13.20
N ASN A 74 3.03 -11.87 -12.27
CA ASN A 74 4.49 -11.79 -12.23
C ASN A 74 5.15 -12.66 -13.31
N ALA A 75 6.47 -12.57 -13.41
CA ALA A 75 7.25 -13.34 -14.39
C ALA A 75 7.15 -14.88 -14.20
N GLN A 76 6.71 -15.34 -13.03
CA GLN A 76 6.48 -16.75 -12.71
C GLN A 76 5.02 -17.16 -12.98
N GLY A 77 4.19 -16.28 -13.52
CA GLY A 77 2.77 -16.54 -13.79
C GLY A 77 1.88 -16.51 -12.55
N GLN A 78 2.35 -15.92 -11.45
CA GLN A 78 1.60 -15.85 -10.19
C GLN A 78 0.82 -14.53 -10.10
N HIS A 79 -0.37 -14.61 -9.53
CA HIS A 79 -1.20 -13.45 -9.21
C HIS A 79 -0.68 -12.76 -7.95
N GLU A 80 -0.31 -11.49 -8.06
CA GLU A 80 0.21 -10.66 -6.98
C GLU A 80 -0.58 -9.37 -6.83
N GLY A 81 -0.57 -8.80 -5.63
CA GLY A 81 -1.18 -7.50 -5.33
C GLY A 81 -2.31 -7.60 -4.32
N ILE A 82 -2.94 -6.44 -4.05
CA ILE A 82 -4.03 -6.32 -3.08
C ILE A 82 -5.18 -7.27 -3.41
N ALA A 83 -5.56 -7.36 -4.68
CA ALA A 83 -6.62 -8.25 -5.15
C ALA A 83 -6.26 -9.70 -4.95
N ALA A 84 -5.02 -10.09 -5.28
CA ALA A 84 -4.56 -11.46 -5.13
C ALA A 84 -4.71 -11.95 -3.69
N ASP A 85 -4.24 -11.15 -2.73
CA ASP A 85 -4.29 -11.51 -1.31
C ASP A 85 -5.72 -11.54 -0.76
N LEU A 86 -6.56 -10.57 -1.15
CA LEU A 86 -7.97 -10.51 -0.74
C LEU A 86 -8.77 -11.68 -1.31
N VAL A 87 -8.61 -11.97 -2.62
CA VAL A 87 -9.31 -13.09 -3.27
C VAL A 87 -8.85 -14.43 -2.69
N GLN A 88 -7.56 -14.60 -2.47
CA GLN A 88 -7.01 -15.79 -1.80
C GLN A 88 -7.58 -15.96 -0.38
N LEU A 89 -7.72 -14.87 0.36
CA LEU A 89 -8.32 -14.90 1.69
C LEU A 89 -9.77 -15.36 1.62
N VAL A 90 -10.56 -14.82 0.68
CA VAL A 90 -11.94 -15.25 0.43
C VAL A 90 -11.99 -16.73 0.07
N ALA A 91 -11.20 -17.14 -0.93
CA ALA A 91 -11.17 -18.53 -1.43
C ALA A 91 -10.88 -19.53 -0.29
N ARG A 92 -9.87 -19.26 0.54
CA ARG A 92 -9.55 -20.09 1.71
C ARG A 92 -10.71 -20.17 2.70
N ARG A 93 -11.39 -19.05 2.98
CA ARG A 93 -12.49 -19.01 3.95
C ARG A 93 -13.74 -19.74 3.49
N VAL A 94 -14.00 -19.70 2.18
CA VAL A 94 -15.16 -20.40 1.62
C VAL A 94 -14.85 -21.83 1.16
N GLY A 95 -13.59 -22.27 1.20
CA GLY A 95 -13.19 -23.63 0.82
C GLY A 95 -13.19 -23.88 -0.68
N LEU A 96 -13.01 -22.83 -1.51
CA LEU A 96 -12.90 -22.96 -2.96
C LEU A 96 -11.45 -22.85 -3.42
N GLN A 97 -11.12 -23.56 -4.50
CA GLN A 97 -9.84 -23.41 -5.20
C GLN A 97 -10.01 -22.48 -6.39
N ILE A 98 -9.08 -21.54 -6.57
CA ILE A 98 -9.05 -20.60 -7.69
C ILE A 98 -7.91 -20.99 -8.63
N GLU A 99 -8.21 -21.06 -9.91
CA GLU A 99 -7.25 -21.25 -11.00
C GLU A 99 -7.25 -20.02 -11.90
N LEU A 100 -6.07 -19.47 -12.18
CA LEU A 100 -5.96 -18.34 -13.09
C LEU A 100 -6.14 -18.80 -14.54
N LEU A 101 -6.95 -18.07 -15.30
CA LEU A 101 -6.95 -18.16 -16.75
C LEU A 101 -5.87 -17.22 -17.29
N PRO A 102 -4.83 -17.71 -17.97
CA PRO A 102 -3.83 -16.84 -18.58
C PRO A 102 -4.45 -15.92 -19.63
N VAL A 103 -4.21 -14.62 -19.51
CA VAL A 103 -4.62 -13.57 -20.43
C VAL A 103 -3.45 -12.59 -20.60
N LYS A 104 -3.36 -11.92 -21.75
CA LYS A 104 -2.27 -11.00 -22.06
C LYS A 104 -2.51 -9.58 -21.57
N ASP A 105 -3.78 -9.16 -21.50
CA ASP A 105 -4.19 -7.81 -21.16
C ASP A 105 -5.63 -7.78 -20.63
N TRP A 106 -6.06 -6.60 -20.21
CA TRP A 106 -7.41 -6.37 -19.69
C TRP A 106 -8.50 -6.64 -20.74
N ASP A 107 -8.27 -6.27 -22.00
CA ASP A 107 -9.24 -6.49 -23.09
C ASP A 107 -9.50 -8.00 -23.29
N GLU A 108 -8.44 -8.82 -23.26
CA GLU A 108 -8.59 -10.27 -23.34
C GLU A 108 -9.27 -10.83 -22.08
N SER A 109 -9.00 -10.28 -20.91
CA SER A 109 -9.67 -10.68 -19.66
C SER A 109 -11.18 -10.46 -19.75
N LEU A 110 -11.62 -9.30 -20.22
CA LEU A 110 -13.03 -9.00 -20.45
C LEU A 110 -13.64 -9.94 -21.49
N ALA A 111 -12.98 -10.13 -22.63
CA ALA A 111 -13.46 -11.03 -23.69
C ALA A 111 -13.55 -12.49 -23.22
N ALA A 112 -12.60 -12.95 -22.43
CA ALA A 112 -12.62 -14.29 -21.83
C ALA A 112 -13.80 -14.48 -20.88
N SER A 113 -14.08 -13.47 -20.05
CA SER A 113 -15.24 -13.48 -19.15
C SER A 113 -16.56 -13.49 -19.92
N GLN A 114 -16.72 -12.62 -20.91
CA GLN A 114 -17.91 -12.59 -21.78
C GLN A 114 -18.10 -13.92 -22.52
N GLY A 115 -17.00 -14.53 -22.98
CA GLY A 115 -16.98 -15.84 -23.61
C GLY A 115 -17.09 -17.01 -22.63
N LYS A 116 -17.34 -16.76 -21.34
CA LYS A 116 -17.47 -17.77 -20.27
C LYS A 116 -16.26 -18.70 -20.11
N ARG A 117 -15.06 -18.21 -20.49
CA ARG A 117 -13.81 -18.96 -20.31
C ARG A 117 -13.33 -18.93 -18.85
N CYS A 118 -13.75 -17.92 -18.05
CA CYS A 118 -13.60 -17.87 -16.61
C CYS A 118 -14.94 -17.53 -15.95
N GLN A 119 -15.14 -18.08 -14.75
CA GLN A 119 -16.38 -17.92 -13.99
C GLN A 119 -16.38 -16.65 -13.14
N VAL A 120 -15.19 -16.18 -12.76
CA VAL A 120 -14.96 -15.07 -11.84
C VAL A 120 -13.98 -14.08 -12.47
N MET A 121 -14.25 -12.79 -12.29
CA MET A 121 -13.28 -11.71 -12.43
C MET A 121 -12.90 -11.18 -11.05
N SER A 122 -11.61 -11.01 -10.79
CA SER A 122 -11.07 -10.77 -9.46
C SER A 122 -11.49 -9.44 -8.84
N PHE A 123 -11.29 -8.34 -9.58
CA PHE A 123 -11.24 -7.01 -8.97
C PHE A 123 -11.69 -5.94 -9.97
N LEU A 124 -12.99 -5.61 -9.96
CA LEU A 124 -13.52 -4.64 -10.91
C LEU A 124 -14.69 -3.85 -10.33
N ASN A 125 -14.94 -2.68 -10.90
CA ASN A 125 -16.15 -1.92 -10.60
C ASN A 125 -17.34 -2.53 -11.32
N GLN A 126 -18.50 -2.50 -10.69
CA GLN A 126 -19.78 -2.73 -11.35
C GLN A 126 -20.11 -1.57 -12.29
N SER A 127 -20.60 -1.87 -13.47
CA SER A 127 -21.16 -0.88 -14.41
C SER A 127 -22.35 -1.46 -15.17
N PRO A 128 -23.24 -0.60 -15.73
CA PRO A 128 -24.37 -1.07 -16.55
C PRO A 128 -23.96 -1.99 -17.70
N ALA A 129 -22.83 -1.70 -18.34
CA ALA A 129 -22.30 -2.54 -19.40
C ALA A 129 -21.98 -3.96 -18.89
N ARG A 130 -21.33 -4.06 -17.71
CA ARG A 130 -20.93 -5.34 -17.11
C ARG A 130 -22.09 -6.12 -16.53
N ASP A 131 -23.15 -5.44 -16.07
CA ASP A 131 -24.39 -6.07 -15.61
C ASP A 131 -25.06 -6.92 -16.69
N ALA A 132 -24.66 -6.78 -17.96
CA ALA A 132 -25.15 -7.63 -19.05
C ALA A 132 -24.78 -9.10 -18.83
N TRP A 133 -23.57 -9.42 -18.34
CA TRP A 133 -23.09 -10.80 -18.20
C TRP A 133 -22.57 -11.16 -16.79
N LEU A 134 -22.37 -10.18 -15.89
CA LEU A 134 -21.88 -10.40 -14.52
C LEU A 134 -22.95 -10.06 -13.48
N ILE A 135 -22.84 -10.73 -12.35
CA ILE A 135 -23.40 -10.36 -11.05
C ILE A 135 -22.25 -10.17 -10.07
N PHE A 136 -22.43 -9.32 -9.06
CA PHE A 136 -21.32 -8.85 -8.24
C PHE A 136 -21.48 -9.22 -6.75
N THR A 137 -20.35 -9.39 -6.06
CA THR A 137 -20.31 -9.43 -4.59
C THR A 137 -20.49 -8.03 -4.02
N ALA A 138 -20.58 -7.92 -2.69
CA ALA A 138 -20.30 -6.69 -1.98
C ALA A 138 -18.89 -6.18 -2.30
N PRO A 139 -18.59 -4.87 -2.11
CA PRO A 139 -17.24 -4.35 -2.33
C PRO A 139 -16.21 -5.07 -1.46
N ILE A 140 -15.22 -5.66 -2.09
CA ILE A 140 -14.08 -6.27 -1.40
C ILE A 140 -13.03 -5.22 -1.04
N PHE A 141 -12.96 -4.13 -1.83
CA PHE A 141 -12.09 -3.00 -1.59
C PHE A 141 -12.71 -1.70 -2.09
N SER A 142 -12.34 -0.56 -1.48
CA SER A 142 -12.77 0.76 -1.96
C SER A 142 -11.60 1.73 -1.94
N ASP A 143 -11.49 2.54 -3.00
CA ASP A 143 -10.46 3.56 -3.17
C ASP A 143 -10.99 4.74 -3.98
N GLN A 144 -10.45 5.93 -3.76
CA GLN A 144 -10.88 7.13 -4.45
C GLN A 144 -10.19 7.29 -5.79
N ASN A 145 -10.92 7.77 -6.80
CA ASN A 145 -10.32 8.25 -8.03
C ASN A 145 -9.95 9.73 -7.91
N VAL A 146 -8.75 10.05 -8.35
CA VAL A 146 -8.16 11.39 -8.35
C VAL A 146 -7.80 11.82 -9.77
N ILE A 147 -7.80 13.12 -9.99
CA ILE A 147 -7.34 13.72 -11.24
C ILE A 147 -5.84 13.94 -11.12
N ILE A 148 -5.09 13.40 -12.07
CA ILE A 148 -3.64 13.49 -12.13
C ILE A 148 -3.26 14.32 -13.34
N THR A 149 -2.41 15.31 -13.09
CA THR A 149 -1.85 16.21 -14.12
C THR A 149 -0.35 16.36 -13.91
N ARG A 150 0.29 17.13 -14.79
CA ARG A 150 1.64 17.61 -14.54
C ARG A 150 1.69 18.67 -13.46
N GLU A 151 2.85 18.84 -12.85
CA GLU A 151 3.11 19.79 -11.75
C GLU A 151 2.67 21.23 -12.07
N GLU A 152 2.87 21.69 -13.30
CA GLU A 152 2.54 23.05 -13.73
C GLU A 152 1.04 23.32 -13.93
N HIS A 153 0.20 22.27 -13.91
CA HIS A 153 -1.24 22.45 -14.12
C HIS A 153 -1.92 22.95 -12.84
N ASP A 154 -2.90 23.85 -13.00
CA ASP A 154 -3.71 24.33 -11.88
C ASP A 154 -4.58 23.22 -11.29
N PHE A 155 -5.07 23.47 -10.05
CA PHE A 155 -6.02 22.57 -9.40
C PHE A 155 -7.33 22.51 -10.20
N ILE A 156 -7.88 21.31 -10.35
CA ILE A 156 -9.13 21.07 -11.08
C ILE A 156 -10.25 20.77 -10.07
N GLY A 157 -11.07 21.78 -9.84
CA GLY A 157 -12.27 21.64 -8.98
C GLY A 157 -13.50 21.14 -9.70
N ASP A 158 -13.58 21.35 -11.04
CA ASP A 158 -14.71 20.92 -11.87
C ASP A 158 -14.26 20.58 -13.30
N LEU A 159 -14.58 19.37 -13.74
CA LEU A 159 -14.28 18.91 -15.10
C LEU A 159 -15.22 19.47 -16.17
N LYS A 160 -16.42 19.93 -15.79
CA LYS A 160 -17.42 20.48 -16.74
C LYS A 160 -16.94 21.75 -17.42
N GLY A 161 -16.11 22.53 -16.73
CA GLY A 161 -15.52 23.75 -17.26
C GLY A 161 -14.39 23.54 -18.29
N LEU A 162 -13.83 22.33 -18.38
CA LEU A 162 -12.65 22.02 -19.20
C LEU A 162 -13.03 21.61 -20.60
N LYS A 163 -13.31 22.58 -21.49
CA LYS A 163 -13.67 22.26 -22.87
C LYS A 163 -12.46 21.86 -23.72
N GLY A 164 -12.58 20.74 -24.42
CA GLY A 164 -11.56 20.25 -25.37
C GLY A 164 -10.27 19.75 -24.74
N LYS A 165 -10.19 19.72 -23.42
CA LYS A 165 -9.02 19.14 -22.71
C LYS A 165 -9.00 17.63 -22.86
N SER A 166 -7.79 17.07 -23.05
CA SER A 166 -7.62 15.63 -23.24
C SER A 166 -7.47 14.89 -21.92
N VAL A 167 -8.13 13.76 -21.80
CA VAL A 167 -8.02 12.83 -20.67
C VAL A 167 -7.62 11.45 -21.17
N ALA A 168 -6.49 10.93 -20.71
CA ALA A 168 -6.02 9.58 -21.04
C ALA A 168 -6.65 8.55 -20.11
N LEU A 169 -7.29 7.53 -20.65
CA LEU A 169 -8.02 6.50 -19.88
C LEU A 169 -7.81 5.11 -20.49
N PRO A 170 -7.58 4.06 -19.71
CA PRO A 170 -7.56 2.69 -20.22
C PRO A 170 -8.95 2.31 -20.71
N ARG A 171 -8.96 1.61 -21.84
CA ARG A 171 -10.16 1.12 -22.49
C ARG A 171 -10.92 0.13 -21.60
N GLY A 172 -12.25 0.16 -21.68
CA GLY A 172 -13.12 -0.80 -20.99
C GLY A 172 -13.16 -0.63 -19.46
N THR A 173 -12.67 0.49 -18.92
CA THR A 173 -12.76 0.77 -17.49
C THR A 173 -14.04 1.51 -17.13
N MET A 174 -14.50 1.37 -15.87
CA MET A 174 -15.66 2.13 -15.36
C MET A 174 -15.43 3.64 -15.48
N VAL A 175 -14.20 4.10 -15.27
CA VAL A 175 -13.87 5.53 -15.36
C VAL A 175 -14.02 6.02 -16.79
N GLU A 176 -13.60 5.25 -17.80
CA GLU A 176 -13.84 5.59 -19.21
C GLU A 176 -15.33 5.70 -19.53
N GLU A 177 -16.13 4.70 -19.13
CA GLU A 177 -17.58 4.69 -19.36
C GLU A 177 -18.25 5.93 -18.75
N ARG A 178 -17.89 6.27 -17.51
CA ARG A 178 -18.46 7.43 -16.80
C ARG A 178 -17.98 8.76 -17.36
N VAL A 179 -16.69 8.92 -17.67
CA VAL A 179 -16.16 10.17 -18.23
C VAL A 179 -16.82 10.49 -19.57
N ARG A 180 -17.00 9.53 -20.44
CA ARG A 180 -17.72 9.73 -21.73
C ARG A 180 -19.16 10.18 -21.53
N ARG A 181 -19.84 9.64 -20.52
CA ARG A 181 -21.22 9.97 -20.22
C ARG A 181 -21.37 11.33 -19.53
N ASP A 182 -20.55 11.57 -18.49
CA ASP A 182 -20.74 12.67 -17.55
C ASP A 182 -19.97 13.93 -17.96
N PHE A 183 -18.90 13.78 -18.77
CA PHE A 183 -18.04 14.86 -19.25
C PHE A 183 -17.80 14.80 -20.77
N PRO A 184 -18.86 14.93 -21.59
CA PRO A 184 -18.74 14.89 -23.06
C PRO A 184 -17.95 16.08 -23.63
N ASN A 185 -17.63 17.08 -22.79
CA ASN A 185 -16.78 18.22 -23.12
C ASN A 185 -15.27 17.86 -23.15
N LEU A 186 -14.87 16.70 -22.63
CA LEU A 186 -13.50 16.22 -22.64
C LEU A 186 -13.19 15.37 -23.88
N SER A 187 -11.95 15.43 -24.33
CA SER A 187 -11.43 14.57 -25.40
C SER A 187 -10.78 13.32 -24.79
N VAL A 188 -11.42 12.15 -24.92
CA VAL A 188 -10.91 10.91 -24.35
C VAL A 188 -9.88 10.27 -25.27
N VAL A 189 -8.66 10.11 -24.76
CA VAL A 189 -7.55 9.36 -25.37
C VAL A 189 -7.51 7.98 -24.73
N LEU A 190 -7.77 6.93 -25.52
CA LEU A 190 -7.74 5.57 -25.01
C LEU A 190 -6.32 4.99 -24.96
N THR A 191 -6.03 4.28 -23.88
CA THR A 191 -4.79 3.56 -23.66
C THR A 191 -5.06 2.07 -23.43
N ALA A 192 -4.02 1.26 -23.57
CA ALA A 192 -4.11 -0.17 -23.31
C ALA A 192 -3.99 -0.51 -21.82
N SER A 193 -3.31 0.33 -21.04
CA SER A 193 -3.06 0.08 -19.61
C SER A 193 -3.05 1.37 -18.77
N GLU A 194 -3.10 1.20 -17.47
CA GLU A 194 -3.00 2.29 -16.50
C GLU A 194 -1.64 3.01 -16.55
N PRO A 195 -0.49 2.32 -16.59
CA PRO A 195 0.81 2.96 -16.72
C PRO A 195 0.93 3.80 -17.99
N GLU A 196 0.38 3.32 -19.12
CA GLU A 196 0.36 4.08 -20.36
C GLU A 196 -0.39 5.41 -20.23
N SER A 197 -1.54 5.42 -19.53
CA SER A 197 -2.29 6.66 -19.28
C SER A 197 -1.46 7.68 -18.50
N MET A 198 -0.77 7.25 -17.46
CA MET A 198 0.12 8.10 -16.66
C MET A 198 1.27 8.66 -17.50
N LYS A 199 1.87 7.80 -18.33
CA LYS A 199 2.97 8.18 -19.23
C LYS A 199 2.55 9.23 -20.25
N LEU A 200 1.37 9.08 -20.87
CA LEU A 200 0.86 10.09 -21.82
C LEU A 200 0.71 11.47 -21.17
N VAL A 201 0.28 11.53 -19.90
CA VAL A 201 0.20 12.80 -19.17
C VAL A 201 1.59 13.36 -18.87
N SER A 202 2.50 12.53 -18.41
CA SER A 202 3.90 12.91 -18.14
C SER A 202 4.60 13.46 -19.40
N GLU A 203 4.35 12.85 -20.56
CA GLU A 203 4.93 13.22 -21.85
C GLU A 203 4.18 14.35 -22.58
N ARG A 204 3.20 15.01 -21.95
CA ARG A 204 2.39 16.09 -22.54
C ARG A 204 1.51 15.66 -23.74
N LYS A 205 1.24 14.37 -23.88
CA LYS A 205 0.37 13.81 -24.93
C LYS A 205 -1.09 13.79 -24.51
N ALA A 206 -1.35 13.91 -23.21
CA ALA A 206 -2.65 14.18 -22.62
C ALA A 206 -2.52 15.23 -21.52
N GLU A 207 -3.60 15.94 -21.26
CA GLU A 207 -3.62 16.98 -20.22
C GLU A 207 -3.72 16.36 -18.82
N MET A 208 -4.54 15.32 -18.68
CA MET A 208 -4.83 14.66 -17.41
C MET A 208 -5.14 13.17 -17.60
N THR A 209 -5.14 12.47 -16.48
CA THR A 209 -5.78 11.16 -16.33
C THR A 209 -6.58 11.11 -15.03
N ILE A 210 -7.54 10.18 -14.92
CA ILE A 210 -8.34 9.97 -13.71
C ILE A 210 -8.09 8.56 -13.25
N ARG A 211 -7.49 8.39 -12.07
CA ARG A 211 -6.99 7.13 -11.56
C ARG A 211 -7.26 6.96 -10.07
N SER A 212 -7.25 5.72 -9.62
CA SER A 212 -7.13 5.37 -8.22
C SER A 212 -5.99 6.13 -7.56
N LEU A 213 -6.24 6.68 -6.38
CA LEU A 213 -5.23 7.37 -5.57
C LEU A 213 -4.05 6.43 -5.25
N ILE A 214 -4.35 5.19 -4.89
CA ILE A 214 -3.36 4.16 -4.55
C ILE A 214 -2.49 3.85 -5.77
N MET A 215 -3.10 3.62 -6.92
CA MET A 215 -2.39 3.33 -8.16
C MET A 215 -1.54 4.53 -8.60
N ALA A 216 -2.08 5.74 -8.54
CA ALA A 216 -1.36 6.95 -8.90
C ALA A 216 -0.10 7.15 -8.05
N ALA A 217 -0.23 7.04 -6.72
CA ALA A 217 0.90 7.15 -5.81
C ALA A 217 1.96 6.06 -6.06
N HIS A 218 1.51 4.84 -6.35
CA HIS A 218 2.40 3.74 -6.70
C HIS A 218 3.16 4.00 -7.99
N ALA A 219 2.46 4.34 -9.08
CA ALA A 219 3.06 4.58 -10.40
C ALA A 219 4.02 5.79 -10.40
N ILE A 220 3.64 6.91 -9.77
CA ILE A 220 4.53 8.07 -9.63
C ILE A 220 5.86 7.67 -9.01
N LYS A 221 5.81 6.83 -7.98
CA LYS A 221 7.01 6.40 -7.26
C LYS A 221 7.83 5.37 -8.04
N THR A 222 7.20 4.33 -8.56
CA THR A 222 7.90 3.17 -9.16
C THR A 222 8.41 3.47 -10.56
N GLU A 223 7.72 4.31 -11.32
CA GLU A 223 8.08 4.70 -12.68
C GLU A 223 8.82 6.04 -12.75
N GLY A 224 9.04 6.69 -11.59
CA GLY A 224 9.78 7.95 -11.54
C GLY A 224 9.04 9.14 -12.17
N LEU A 225 7.71 9.13 -12.22
CA LEU A 225 6.88 10.17 -12.83
C LEU A 225 6.72 11.39 -11.92
N PHE A 226 7.83 11.92 -11.40
CA PHE A 226 7.84 13.00 -10.40
C PHE A 226 7.38 14.35 -10.94
N ASN A 227 7.15 14.47 -12.25
CA ASN A 227 6.53 15.63 -12.87
C ASN A 227 4.99 15.59 -12.83
N LEU A 228 4.40 14.57 -12.20
CA LEU A 228 2.96 14.43 -12.00
C LEU A 228 2.55 14.73 -10.57
N LYS A 229 1.34 15.28 -10.43
CA LYS A 229 0.69 15.54 -9.15
C LYS A 229 -0.80 15.20 -9.17
N ILE A 230 -1.38 15.11 -7.99
CA ILE A 230 -2.83 15.05 -7.81
C ILE A 230 -3.36 16.48 -7.87
N SER A 231 -4.21 16.76 -8.85
CA SER A 231 -4.76 18.10 -9.12
C SER A 231 -6.25 18.20 -8.85
N GLY A 232 -6.89 17.18 -8.33
CA GLY A 232 -8.30 17.16 -8.00
C GLY A 232 -8.80 15.77 -7.66
N GLN A 233 -10.07 15.67 -7.30
CA GLN A 233 -10.73 14.41 -7.01
C GLN A 233 -12.18 14.44 -7.52
N ILE A 234 -12.73 13.25 -7.75
CA ILE A 234 -14.13 13.07 -8.19
C ILE A 234 -14.77 12.10 -7.19
N PRO A 235 -15.39 12.60 -6.11
CA PRO A 235 -15.95 11.75 -5.06
C PRO A 235 -16.95 10.71 -5.59
N GLU A 236 -17.76 11.08 -6.61
CA GLU A 236 -18.76 10.22 -7.25
C GLU A 236 -18.13 9.05 -8.02
N TYR A 237 -16.83 9.13 -8.31
CA TYR A 237 -16.08 8.10 -9.03
C TYR A 237 -15.27 7.19 -8.09
N THR A 238 -15.62 7.14 -6.81
CA THR A 238 -15.02 6.18 -5.89
C THR A 238 -15.11 4.77 -6.45
N ASN A 239 -13.98 4.08 -6.46
CA ASN A 239 -13.93 2.68 -6.81
C ASN A 239 -14.59 1.85 -5.70
N HIS A 240 -15.51 1.00 -6.08
CA HIS A 240 -16.08 -0.05 -5.25
C HIS A 240 -15.74 -1.38 -5.92
N LEU A 241 -14.50 -1.82 -5.72
CA LEU A 241 -13.96 -3.00 -6.37
C LEU A 241 -14.58 -4.26 -5.79
N ARG A 242 -15.07 -5.12 -6.66
CA ARG A 242 -15.87 -6.30 -6.34
C ARG A 242 -15.34 -7.51 -7.11
N MET A 243 -15.71 -8.69 -6.67
CA MET A 243 -15.60 -9.87 -7.52
C MET A 243 -16.81 -9.91 -8.46
N GLY A 244 -16.57 -10.01 -9.77
CA GLY A 244 -17.60 -10.23 -10.77
C GLY A 244 -17.74 -11.72 -11.02
N VAL A 245 -18.97 -12.24 -11.04
CA VAL A 245 -19.28 -13.65 -11.26
C VAL A 245 -20.23 -13.75 -12.44
N LEU A 246 -20.09 -14.77 -13.28
CA LEU A 246 -21.04 -14.99 -14.39
C LEU A 246 -22.47 -15.04 -13.89
N LYS A 247 -23.40 -14.48 -14.65
CA LYS A 247 -24.83 -14.39 -14.29
C LYS A 247 -25.49 -15.75 -14.06
N ASP A 248 -25.01 -16.76 -14.74
CA ASP A 248 -25.51 -18.15 -14.63
C ASP A 248 -24.91 -18.92 -13.45
N GLU A 249 -24.05 -18.27 -12.63
CA GLU A 249 -23.43 -18.82 -11.44
C GLU A 249 -23.88 -18.12 -10.13
N PRO A 250 -25.18 -17.98 -9.85
CA PRO A 250 -25.66 -17.22 -8.69
C PRO A 250 -25.28 -17.86 -7.35
N VAL A 251 -25.13 -19.19 -7.31
CA VAL A 251 -24.68 -19.90 -6.11
C VAL A 251 -23.23 -19.59 -5.81
N LEU A 252 -22.36 -19.61 -6.82
CA LEU A 252 -20.95 -19.20 -6.69
C LEU A 252 -20.83 -17.75 -6.17
N ARG A 253 -21.62 -16.82 -6.77
CA ARG A 253 -21.64 -15.44 -6.31
C ARG A 253 -22.04 -15.34 -4.83
N SER A 254 -23.06 -16.09 -4.39
CA SER A 254 -23.50 -16.08 -3.01
C SER A 254 -22.42 -16.61 -2.05
N ILE A 255 -21.72 -17.66 -2.43
CA ILE A 255 -20.60 -18.22 -1.64
C ILE A 255 -19.48 -17.19 -1.49
N LEU A 256 -19.04 -16.60 -2.62
CA LEU A 256 -17.98 -15.60 -2.63
C LEU A 256 -18.37 -14.34 -1.85
N ASP A 257 -19.63 -13.90 -1.96
CA ASP A 257 -20.14 -12.74 -1.24
C ASP A 257 -20.08 -12.94 0.28
N LYS A 258 -20.49 -14.12 0.76
CA LYS A 258 -20.34 -14.49 2.18
C LYS A 258 -18.88 -14.46 2.62
N GLY A 259 -17.96 -14.94 1.79
CA GLY A 259 -16.54 -14.84 2.05
C GLY A 259 -16.03 -13.39 2.13
N VAL A 260 -16.46 -12.54 1.20
CA VAL A 260 -16.13 -11.10 1.21
C VAL A 260 -16.60 -10.41 2.48
N GLN A 261 -17.81 -10.73 2.95
CA GLN A 261 -18.37 -10.16 4.18
C GLN A 261 -17.61 -10.54 5.45
N THR A 262 -16.80 -11.59 5.41
CA THR A 262 -15.94 -11.96 6.55
C THR A 262 -14.68 -11.13 6.68
N ILE A 263 -14.30 -10.37 5.65
CA ILE A 263 -13.07 -9.56 5.66
C ILE A 263 -13.28 -8.33 6.54
N THR A 264 -12.54 -8.25 7.62
CA THR A 264 -12.58 -7.10 8.53
C THR A 264 -11.91 -5.86 7.91
N PRO A 265 -12.27 -4.65 8.34
CA PRO A 265 -11.57 -3.43 7.91
C PRO A 265 -10.06 -3.47 8.21
N GLN A 266 -9.66 -4.06 9.33
CA GLN A 266 -8.27 -4.21 9.74
C GLN A 266 -7.48 -5.13 8.80
N GLU A 267 -8.05 -6.27 8.41
CA GLU A 267 -7.42 -7.19 7.45
C GLU A 267 -7.27 -6.54 6.08
N ARG A 268 -8.31 -5.85 5.62
CA ARG A 268 -8.29 -5.12 4.35
C ARG A 268 -7.20 -4.06 4.33
N GLN A 269 -7.09 -3.29 5.42
CA GLN A 269 -6.06 -2.27 5.56
C GLN A 269 -4.66 -2.88 5.67
N ALA A 270 -4.49 -3.96 6.43
CA ALA A 270 -3.22 -4.65 6.56
C ALA A 270 -2.71 -5.18 5.21
N ILE A 271 -3.60 -5.82 4.43
CA ILE A 271 -3.27 -6.29 3.08
C ILE A 271 -2.91 -5.11 2.17
N ALA A 272 -3.72 -4.05 2.14
CA ALA A 272 -3.41 -2.88 1.32
C ALA A 272 -2.04 -2.29 1.67
N ASN A 273 -1.73 -2.14 2.95
CA ASN A 273 -0.46 -1.59 3.42
C ASN A 273 0.75 -2.44 3.00
N GLN A 274 0.63 -3.75 2.85
CA GLN A 274 1.73 -4.61 2.37
C GLN A 274 2.17 -4.25 0.94
N HIS A 275 1.23 -3.83 0.10
CA HIS A 275 1.48 -3.53 -1.31
C HIS A 275 1.72 -2.03 -1.59
N VAL A 276 1.19 -1.15 -0.75
CA VAL A 276 1.27 0.31 -0.94
C VAL A 276 2.34 0.94 -0.05
N ALA A 277 2.71 0.27 1.06
CA ALA A 277 3.63 0.84 2.02
C ALA A 277 4.97 1.18 1.37
N ILE A 278 5.25 2.46 1.30
CA ILE A 278 6.62 2.96 1.30
C ILE A 278 7.22 2.44 2.61
N ARG A 279 7.98 1.35 2.54
CA ARG A 279 8.89 1.03 3.64
C ARG A 279 9.94 2.13 3.64
N VAL A 280 9.63 3.24 4.30
CA VAL A 280 10.66 4.14 4.77
C VAL A 280 11.38 3.31 5.85
N HIS A 281 12.44 2.63 5.45
CA HIS A 281 13.42 2.16 6.40
C HIS A 281 14.03 3.44 6.99
N GLN A 282 13.41 3.96 8.02
CA GLN A 282 14.11 4.81 8.96
C GLN A 282 15.02 3.85 9.75
N ASP A 283 16.12 3.50 9.14
CA ASP A 283 17.24 2.96 9.88
C ASP A 283 17.74 4.10 10.77
N ILE A 284 17.13 4.21 11.96
CA ILE A 284 17.70 5.03 13.01
C ILE A 284 19.03 4.36 13.31
N ASP A 285 20.12 5.04 12.93
CA ASP A 285 21.47 4.61 13.26
C ASP A 285 21.66 4.75 14.78
N TRP A 286 21.19 3.73 15.48
CA TRP A 286 21.28 3.68 16.94
C TRP A 286 22.72 3.84 17.43
N ALA A 287 23.71 3.48 16.63
CA ALA A 287 25.13 3.68 16.96
C ALA A 287 25.45 5.18 17.05
N ARG A 288 24.93 6.00 16.14
CA ARG A 288 25.08 7.47 16.21
C ARG A 288 24.33 8.06 17.38
N VAL A 289 23.12 7.58 17.68
CA VAL A 289 22.34 8.04 18.83
C VAL A 289 23.09 7.75 20.13
N TYR A 290 23.60 6.53 20.30
CA TYR A 290 24.38 6.17 21.48
C TYR A 290 25.71 6.93 21.55
N ALA A 291 26.41 7.18 20.47
CA ALA A 291 27.60 7.99 20.41
C ALA A 291 27.35 9.44 20.88
N LEU A 292 26.26 10.05 20.44
CA LEU A 292 25.83 11.39 20.85
C LEU A 292 25.49 11.43 22.36
N LEU A 293 24.76 10.43 22.84
CA LEU A 293 24.45 10.32 24.29
C LEU A 293 25.72 10.13 25.16
N ALA A 294 26.64 9.34 24.67
CA ALA A 294 27.94 9.15 25.37
C ALA A 294 28.76 10.45 25.41
N LEU A 295 28.81 11.21 24.32
CA LEU A 295 29.45 12.52 24.27
C LEU A 295 28.79 13.52 25.23
N LEU A 296 27.45 13.53 25.27
CA LEU A 296 26.71 14.39 26.19
C LEU A 296 27.01 14.02 27.66
N ALA A 297 27.02 12.74 28.00
CA ALA A 297 27.32 12.24 29.32
C ALA A 297 28.76 12.64 29.73
N LEU A 298 29.72 12.49 28.81
CA LEU A 298 31.12 12.91 29.05
C LEU A 298 31.21 14.42 29.30
N ALA A 299 30.51 15.23 28.51
CA ALA A 299 30.50 16.68 28.70
C ALA A 299 29.93 17.08 30.07
N VAL A 300 28.85 16.41 30.53
CA VAL A 300 28.29 16.62 31.87
C VAL A 300 29.28 16.25 32.97
N VAL A 301 29.97 15.12 32.85
CA VAL A 301 31.00 14.70 33.83
C VAL A 301 32.15 15.71 33.89
N VAL A 302 32.63 16.18 32.75
CA VAL A 302 33.67 17.20 32.66
C VAL A 302 33.22 18.53 33.32
N ALA A 303 32.01 18.97 33.01
CA ALA A 303 31.42 20.19 33.59
C ALA A 303 31.29 20.09 35.11
N LEU A 304 30.83 18.95 35.64
CA LEU A 304 30.75 18.69 37.09
C LEU A 304 32.13 18.66 37.74
N TYR A 305 33.11 18.05 37.06
CA TYR A 305 34.49 18.04 37.55
C TYR A 305 35.06 19.46 37.65
N ILE A 306 34.93 20.27 36.61
CA ILE A 306 35.36 21.67 36.58
C ILE A 306 34.66 22.47 37.69
N TYR A 307 33.33 22.32 37.81
CA TYR A 307 32.53 22.99 38.83
C TYR A 307 33.04 22.64 40.27
N ARG A 308 33.24 21.35 40.55
CA ARG A 308 33.75 20.90 41.86
C ARG A 308 35.16 21.41 42.13
N ASN A 309 36.03 21.43 41.13
CA ASN A 309 37.40 21.92 41.26
C ASN A 309 37.44 23.44 41.49
N ASN A 310 36.62 24.19 40.77
CA ASN A 310 36.51 25.65 40.98
C ASN A 310 35.98 25.99 42.39
N ARG A 311 35.01 25.23 42.93
CA ARG A 311 34.51 25.43 44.28
C ARG A 311 35.61 25.14 45.31
N LYS A 312 36.46 24.12 45.13
CA LYS A 312 37.60 23.84 46.04
C LYS A 312 38.65 24.95 45.99
N LEU A 313 38.94 25.51 44.80
CA LEU A 313 39.87 26.62 44.66
C LEU A 313 39.34 27.87 45.34
N GLN A 314 38.07 28.21 45.17
CA GLN A 314 37.44 29.36 45.83
C GLN A 314 37.45 29.19 47.36
N ALA A 315 37.17 28.02 47.89
CA ALA A 315 37.23 27.75 49.33
C ALA A 315 38.66 27.85 49.89
N ALA A 316 39.68 27.51 49.09
CA ALA A 316 41.07 27.64 49.48
C ALA A 316 41.61 29.10 49.41
N LEU A 317 40.97 29.97 48.61
CA LEU A 317 41.35 31.39 48.54
C LEU A 317 40.66 32.27 49.62
N THR A 318 39.64 31.74 50.30
CA THR A 318 38.84 32.44 51.31
C THR A 318 39.19 31.99 52.73
N ALA A 319 40.07 31.01 52.87
CA ALA A 319 40.67 30.54 54.13
C ALA A 319 42.06 31.15 54.33
#